data_40045c2c3b08dba7475a7e8ea681ad18
#
_entry.id   40045c2c3b08dba7475a7e8ea681ad18
#
_cell.length_a   1.000
_cell.length_b   1.000
_cell.length_c   1.000
_cell.angle_alpha   90.00
_cell.angle_beta   90.00
_cell.angle_gamma   90.00
#
_symmetry.space_group_name_H-M   'P 1'
#
loop_
_entity.id
_entity.type
_entity.pdbx_description
1 polymer ?
#
loop_
_entity_poly.entity_id
_entity_poly.type
_entity_poly.pdbx_seq_one_letter_code
_entity_poly.pdbx_strand_id
1 'polypeptide(L)'
;APPASARLYITEFLAENSGGLRDRDGDSSDWIELFNSGPLAVNLGGYFLTDDESALTKWPIPSVQLDAGQFLLVFASEKDRRVAGQELHTNFKLDQQGEYLGLIAPDGSSVVAAFGSTDNPLPRQREDVSYGLMQTGNRTTRVLLARDAAAKVHVPTTDADATLGTAWTEIPFDDEDW
;
A
#
# COMPACT_ATOMS: atom_id res chain seq x y z
N ALA A 1 12.79 14.03 27.41
CA ALA A 1 11.92 13.77 26.27
C ALA A 1 11.26 12.42 26.51
N PRO A 2 9.96 12.25 26.27
CA PRO A 2 9.38 10.91 26.31
C PRO A 2 10.14 10.02 25.32
N PRO A 3 10.31 8.70 25.62
CA PRO A 3 10.96 7.81 24.68
C PRO A 3 10.24 7.91 23.34
N ALA A 4 11.02 7.92 22.25
CA ALA A 4 10.46 7.91 20.90
C ALA A 4 9.60 6.64 20.78
N SER A 5 8.29 6.81 20.93
CA SER A 5 7.35 5.70 20.91
C SER A 5 7.30 5.11 19.50
N ALA A 6 7.18 3.80 19.44
CA ALA A 6 6.80 3.11 18.21
C ALA A 6 5.60 3.81 17.59
N ARG A 7 5.69 4.10 16.30
CA ARG A 7 4.58 4.66 15.51
C ARG A 7 4.21 3.66 14.45
N LEU A 8 3.38 2.72 14.86
CA LEU A 8 2.86 1.69 13.96
C LEU A 8 1.59 2.19 13.29
N TYR A 9 1.45 1.88 12.03
CA TYR A 9 0.28 2.20 11.22
C TYR A 9 -0.14 0.97 10.42
N ILE A 10 -1.43 0.84 10.16
CA ILE A 10 -1.92 0.16 8.98
C ILE A 10 -1.85 1.22 7.88
N THR A 11 -1.01 1.03 6.88
CA THR A 11 -0.81 2.03 5.81
C THR A 11 -1.69 1.76 4.62
N GLU A 12 -1.94 0.49 4.33
CA GLU A 12 -2.70 0.09 3.17
C GLU A 12 -3.33 -1.29 3.39
N PHE A 13 -4.44 -1.56 2.72
CA PHE A 13 -5.06 -2.89 2.66
C PHE A 13 -5.84 -3.07 1.37
N LEU A 14 -6.08 -4.32 0.99
CA LEU A 14 -6.87 -4.72 -0.17
C LEU A 14 -7.86 -5.79 0.24
N ALA A 15 -9.17 -5.51 0.14
CA ALA A 15 -10.25 -6.38 0.57
C ALA A 15 -10.99 -7.11 -0.59
N GLU A 16 -10.46 -7.10 -1.78
CA GLU A 16 -10.96 -7.83 -2.94
C GLU A 16 -9.80 -8.02 -3.93
N ASN A 17 -8.95 -8.98 -3.64
CA ASN A 17 -7.79 -9.29 -4.49
C ASN A 17 -8.11 -10.45 -5.43
N SER A 18 -8.28 -10.18 -6.72
CA SER A 18 -8.56 -11.22 -7.71
C SER A 18 -7.42 -11.42 -8.71
N GLY A 19 -6.69 -10.37 -9.04
CA GLY A 19 -5.62 -10.38 -10.05
C GLY A 19 -4.29 -9.80 -9.58
N GLY A 20 -4.23 -9.27 -8.36
CA GLY A 20 -3.04 -8.59 -7.81
C GLY A 20 -2.00 -9.54 -7.21
N LEU A 21 -1.50 -9.16 -6.04
CA LEU A 21 -0.47 -9.91 -5.32
C LEU A 21 -0.94 -11.33 -4.96
N ARG A 22 -0.10 -12.34 -5.22
CA ARG A 22 -0.36 -13.73 -4.86
C ARG A 22 0.49 -14.15 -3.67
N ASP A 23 -0.09 -14.96 -2.81
CA ASP A 23 0.64 -15.62 -1.74
C ASP A 23 1.48 -16.81 -2.27
N ARG A 24 2.26 -17.45 -1.41
CA ARG A 24 3.11 -18.60 -1.78
C ARG A 24 2.36 -19.81 -2.28
N ASP A 25 1.07 -19.93 -1.94
CA ASP A 25 0.22 -21.01 -2.45
C ASP A 25 -0.28 -20.70 -3.86
N GLY A 26 -0.06 -19.48 -4.35
CA GLY A 26 -0.54 -18.98 -5.64
C GLY A 26 -1.94 -18.38 -5.59
N ASP A 27 -2.51 -18.21 -4.39
CA ASP A 27 -3.84 -17.63 -4.20
C ASP A 27 -3.78 -16.11 -4.18
N SER A 28 -4.77 -15.45 -4.80
CA SER A 28 -4.98 -14.01 -4.69
C SER A 28 -5.75 -13.73 -3.39
N SER A 29 -5.03 -13.65 -2.27
CA SER A 29 -5.61 -13.37 -0.97
C SER A 29 -5.62 -11.87 -0.69
N ASP A 30 -6.61 -11.38 0.05
CA ASP A 30 -6.61 -10.03 0.59
C ASP A 30 -5.38 -9.80 1.45
N TRP A 31 -5.00 -8.55 1.64
CA TRP A 31 -3.78 -8.26 2.40
C TRP A 31 -3.86 -6.93 3.16
N ILE A 32 -3.01 -6.83 4.18
CA ILE A 32 -2.87 -5.70 5.09
C ILE A 32 -1.38 -5.34 5.14
N GLU A 33 -1.05 -4.06 4.99
CA GLU A 33 0.31 -3.55 5.15
C GLU A 33 0.45 -2.79 6.47
N LEU A 34 1.44 -3.20 7.27
CA LEU A 34 1.85 -2.51 8.48
C LEU A 34 3.14 -1.74 8.24
N PHE A 35 3.28 -0.56 8.84
CA PHE A 35 4.44 0.30 8.70
C PHE A 35 4.93 0.80 10.06
N ASN A 36 6.24 0.76 10.28
CA ASN A 36 6.88 1.39 11.42
C ASN A 36 7.51 2.73 11.02
N SER A 37 6.83 3.83 11.32
CA SER A 37 7.36 5.19 11.08
C SER A 37 8.22 5.71 12.23
N GLY A 38 8.38 4.92 13.30
CA GLY A 38 9.23 5.27 14.45
C GLY A 38 10.72 5.16 14.11
N PRO A 39 11.59 5.75 14.93
CA PRO A 39 13.03 5.71 14.72
C PRO A 39 13.70 4.42 15.22
N LEU A 40 12.97 3.53 15.88
CA LEU A 40 13.46 2.28 16.44
C LEU A 40 12.68 1.10 15.92
N ALA A 41 13.32 -0.05 15.84
CA ALA A 41 12.67 -1.32 15.55
C ALA A 41 11.64 -1.68 16.64
N VAL A 42 10.56 -2.34 16.24
CA VAL A 42 9.47 -2.79 17.13
C VAL A 42 9.27 -4.29 16.93
N ASN A 43 9.19 -5.01 18.06
CA ASN A 43 8.73 -6.39 18.03
C ASN A 43 7.19 -6.39 18.04
N LEU A 44 6.58 -6.98 17.02
CA LEU A 44 5.13 -7.07 16.89
C LEU A 44 4.51 -8.21 17.71
N GLY A 45 5.33 -9.05 18.36
CA GLY A 45 4.83 -10.10 19.26
C GLY A 45 3.95 -9.51 20.36
N GLY A 46 2.74 -10.04 20.48
CA GLY A 46 1.73 -9.56 21.44
C GLY A 46 0.78 -8.49 20.90
N TYR A 47 1.04 -7.88 19.74
CA TYR A 47 0.04 -7.08 19.04
C TYR A 47 -0.98 -7.99 18.35
N PHE A 48 -2.14 -7.42 18.00
CA PHE A 48 -3.21 -8.16 17.34
C PHE A 48 -3.72 -7.42 16.11
N LEU A 49 -4.13 -8.19 15.10
CA LEU A 49 -4.98 -7.70 14.00
C LEU A 49 -6.40 -8.23 14.19
N THR A 50 -7.36 -7.40 13.83
CA THR A 50 -8.78 -7.76 13.89
C THR A 50 -9.58 -7.00 12.84
N ASP A 51 -10.59 -7.67 12.29
CA ASP A 51 -11.65 -7.14 11.45
C ASP A 51 -12.94 -6.87 12.25
N ASP A 52 -12.93 -7.11 13.57
CA ASP A 52 -14.07 -7.03 14.46
C ASP A 52 -13.77 -6.15 15.68
N GLU A 53 -14.44 -5.00 15.77
CA GLU A 53 -14.28 -4.06 16.89
C GLU A 53 -14.70 -4.65 18.25
N SER A 54 -15.53 -5.69 18.24
CA SER A 54 -15.96 -6.41 19.45
C SER A 54 -14.97 -7.51 19.89
N ALA A 55 -14.02 -7.89 19.03
CA ALA A 55 -13.07 -8.97 19.24
C ALA A 55 -11.62 -8.51 19.01
N LEU A 56 -11.15 -7.54 19.80
CA LEU A 56 -9.87 -6.84 19.61
C LEU A 56 -8.63 -7.76 19.59
N THR A 57 -8.68 -8.94 20.18
CA THR A 57 -7.56 -9.90 20.25
C THR A 57 -7.70 -11.06 19.27
N LYS A 58 -8.40 -10.85 18.14
CA LYS A 58 -8.82 -11.91 17.19
C LYS A 58 -7.64 -12.70 16.61
N TRP A 59 -6.61 -12.00 16.15
CA TRP A 59 -5.42 -12.64 15.55
C TRP A 59 -4.13 -12.07 16.14
N PRO A 60 -3.42 -12.84 17.00
CA PRO A 60 -2.15 -12.41 17.56
C PRO A 60 -1.04 -12.46 16.53
N ILE A 61 -0.31 -11.34 16.38
CA ILE A 61 0.86 -11.26 15.52
C ILE A 61 2.00 -12.05 16.20
N PRO A 62 2.72 -12.92 15.47
CA PRO A 62 3.88 -13.61 16.03
C PRO A 62 5.02 -12.63 16.33
N SER A 63 6.05 -13.09 17.07
CA SER A 63 7.24 -12.29 17.36
C SER A 63 8.04 -12.02 16.06
N VAL A 64 7.69 -10.93 15.38
CA VAL A 64 8.37 -10.42 14.19
C VAL A 64 8.91 -9.05 14.51
N GLN A 65 10.19 -8.81 14.18
CA GLN A 65 10.79 -7.50 14.30
C GLN A 65 10.48 -6.69 13.04
N LEU A 66 9.92 -5.48 13.23
CA LEU A 66 9.69 -4.50 12.18
C LEU A 66 10.62 -3.32 12.40
N ASP A 67 11.65 -3.20 11.58
CA ASP A 67 12.67 -2.15 11.73
C ASP A 67 12.08 -0.77 11.41
N ALA A 68 12.81 0.28 11.83
CA ALA A 68 12.44 1.66 11.53
C ALA A 68 12.33 1.90 10.02
N GLY A 69 11.21 2.46 9.58
CA GLY A 69 10.94 2.73 8.17
C GLY A 69 10.62 1.50 7.32
N GLN A 70 10.41 0.33 7.91
CA GLN A 70 10.08 -0.90 7.20
C GLN A 70 8.57 -1.18 7.20
N PHE A 71 8.17 -1.96 6.20
CA PHE A 71 6.82 -2.46 6.00
C PHE A 71 6.75 -3.96 6.26
N LEU A 72 5.59 -4.43 6.70
CA LEU A 72 5.25 -5.84 6.84
C LEU A 72 3.91 -6.10 6.15
N LEU A 73 3.90 -7.02 5.21
CA LEU A 73 2.69 -7.51 4.58
C LEU A 73 2.14 -8.72 5.34
N VAL A 74 0.84 -8.72 5.59
CA VAL A 74 0.08 -9.83 6.18
C VAL A 74 -1.10 -10.14 5.27
N PHE A 75 -1.24 -11.37 4.81
CA PHE A 75 -2.41 -11.80 4.04
C PHE A 75 -3.62 -12.02 4.94
N ALA A 76 -4.76 -11.47 4.56
CA ALA A 76 -6.04 -11.70 5.21
C ALA A 76 -6.78 -12.84 4.49
N SER A 77 -6.52 -14.09 4.86
CA SER A 77 -6.86 -15.25 4.04
C SER A 77 -7.52 -16.42 4.78
N GLU A 78 -7.76 -16.30 6.10
CA GLU A 78 -8.24 -17.37 6.97
C GLU A 78 -7.28 -18.59 7.13
N LYS A 79 -6.08 -18.55 6.51
CA LYS A 79 -5.10 -19.67 6.60
C LYS A 79 -4.42 -19.76 7.97
N ASP A 80 -4.53 -18.76 8.82
CA ASP A 80 -3.99 -18.67 10.20
C ASP A 80 -2.51 -19.11 10.32
N ARG A 81 -1.65 -18.56 9.49
CA ARG A 81 -0.21 -18.86 9.51
C ARG A 81 0.55 -17.81 10.28
N ARG A 82 1.19 -18.19 11.37
CA ARG A 82 1.86 -17.31 12.33
C ARG A 82 3.33 -17.68 12.57
N VAL A 83 4.05 -18.13 11.55
CA VAL A 83 5.47 -18.50 11.69
C VAL A 83 6.33 -17.28 11.36
N ALA A 84 7.07 -16.76 12.34
CA ALA A 84 7.98 -15.64 12.15
C ALA A 84 9.02 -15.94 11.05
N GLY A 85 9.28 -14.96 10.18
CA GLY A 85 10.20 -15.10 9.04
C GLY A 85 9.59 -15.80 7.83
N GLN A 86 8.33 -16.20 7.91
CA GLN A 86 7.55 -16.71 6.78
C GLN A 86 6.41 -15.72 6.47
N GLU A 87 5.70 -15.99 5.39
CA GLU A 87 4.51 -15.28 5.00
C GLU A 87 3.41 -15.47 6.05
N LEU A 88 2.87 -14.35 6.53
CA LEU A 88 1.87 -14.33 7.59
C LEU A 88 0.47 -14.27 7.00
N HIS A 89 -0.45 -15.03 7.60
CA HIS A 89 -1.85 -15.08 7.19
C HIS A 89 -2.75 -15.00 8.41
N THR A 90 -3.73 -14.11 8.38
CA THR A 90 -4.72 -13.98 9.46
C THR A 90 -5.69 -15.18 9.49
N ASN A 91 -6.47 -15.27 10.56
CA ASN A 91 -7.60 -16.20 10.69
C ASN A 91 -8.93 -15.60 10.24
N PHE A 92 -8.88 -14.49 9.49
CA PHE A 92 -10.02 -13.81 8.89
C PHE A 92 -9.67 -13.32 7.48
N LYS A 93 -10.68 -12.96 6.70
CA LYS A 93 -10.60 -12.22 5.45
C LYS A 93 -11.15 -10.83 5.64
N LEU A 94 -10.90 -9.94 4.69
CA LEU A 94 -11.53 -8.63 4.68
C LEU A 94 -12.83 -8.67 3.88
N ASP A 95 -13.85 -7.93 4.34
CA ASP A 95 -15.12 -7.80 3.61
C ASP A 95 -15.07 -6.58 2.67
N GLN A 96 -15.21 -6.82 1.37
CA GLN A 96 -15.28 -5.77 0.37
C GLN A 96 -16.44 -4.78 0.58
N GLN A 97 -17.49 -5.17 1.31
CA GLN A 97 -18.63 -4.28 1.59
C GLN A 97 -18.27 -3.18 2.60
N GLY A 98 -17.12 -3.32 3.26
CA GLY A 98 -16.61 -2.41 4.27
C GLY A 98 -16.89 -2.90 5.69
N GLU A 99 -15.85 -2.85 6.51
CA GLU A 99 -15.89 -3.31 7.90
C GLU A 99 -14.90 -2.49 8.75
N TYR A 100 -14.68 -2.93 9.98
CA TYR A 100 -13.60 -2.46 10.83
C TYR A 100 -12.30 -3.20 10.50
N LEU A 101 -11.17 -2.51 10.55
CA LEU A 101 -9.84 -3.13 10.52
C LEU A 101 -8.96 -2.45 11.56
N GLY A 102 -8.45 -3.20 12.55
CA GLY A 102 -7.70 -2.67 13.68
C GLY A 102 -6.36 -3.37 13.92
N LEU A 103 -5.36 -2.55 14.30
CA LEU A 103 -4.10 -2.98 14.93
C LEU A 103 -4.18 -2.62 16.42
N ILE A 104 -4.07 -3.61 17.28
CA ILE A 104 -4.28 -3.49 18.72
C ILE A 104 -2.97 -3.72 19.46
N ALA A 105 -2.73 -2.94 20.50
CA ALA A 105 -1.55 -3.04 21.34
C ALA A 105 -1.53 -4.34 22.18
N PRO A 106 -0.36 -4.69 22.77
CA PRO A 106 -0.21 -5.90 23.59
C PRO A 106 -1.08 -5.96 24.85
N ASP A 107 -1.67 -4.84 25.28
CA ASP A 107 -2.64 -4.81 26.38
C ASP A 107 -4.01 -5.40 26.00
N GLY A 108 -4.22 -5.73 24.71
CA GLY A 108 -5.43 -6.32 24.16
C GLY A 108 -6.64 -5.37 24.11
N SER A 109 -6.44 -4.06 24.36
CA SER A 109 -7.53 -3.07 24.45
C SER A 109 -7.24 -1.74 23.76
N SER A 110 -5.97 -1.33 23.72
CA SER A 110 -5.58 -0.05 23.12
C SER A 110 -5.47 -0.18 21.60
N VAL A 111 -6.29 0.59 20.88
CA VAL A 111 -6.22 0.69 19.41
C VAL A 111 -5.00 1.54 19.03
N VAL A 112 -4.08 0.95 18.27
CA VAL A 112 -2.87 1.61 17.75
C VAL A 112 -3.17 2.32 16.43
N ALA A 113 -3.87 1.63 15.55
CA ALA A 113 -4.33 2.14 14.26
C ALA A 113 -5.62 1.41 13.88
N ALA A 114 -6.55 2.11 13.25
CA ALA A 114 -7.75 1.48 12.74
C ALA A 114 -8.29 2.19 11.51
N PHE A 115 -9.04 1.45 10.72
CA PHE A 115 -9.91 1.92 9.65
C PHE A 115 -11.34 1.48 9.95
N GLY A 116 -12.30 2.36 9.70
CA GLY A 116 -13.71 2.12 9.97
C GLY A 116 -14.04 2.02 11.46
N SER A 117 -15.30 1.78 11.74
CA SER A 117 -15.88 1.45 13.06
C SER A 117 -17.24 0.80 12.84
N THR A 118 -17.83 0.21 13.86
CA THR A 118 -19.18 -0.36 13.80
C THR A 118 -20.21 0.68 13.34
N ASP A 119 -20.08 1.93 13.81
CA ASP A 119 -21.02 3.02 13.47
C ASP A 119 -20.68 3.71 12.13
N ASN A 120 -19.46 3.58 11.66
CA ASN A 120 -18.99 4.19 10.41
C ASN A 120 -18.02 3.22 9.71
N PRO A 121 -18.56 2.14 9.11
CA PRO A 121 -17.72 1.14 8.44
C PRO A 121 -16.99 1.76 7.25
N LEU A 122 -15.92 1.10 6.83
CA LEU A 122 -15.23 1.45 5.59
C LEU A 122 -16.22 1.45 4.41
N PRO A 123 -16.05 2.33 3.44
CA PRO A 123 -16.83 2.26 2.21
C PRO A 123 -16.53 0.98 1.46
N ARG A 124 -17.46 0.53 0.62
CA ARG A 124 -17.26 -0.61 -0.25
C ARG A 124 -15.96 -0.48 -1.04
N GLN A 125 -15.15 -1.52 -0.98
CA GLN A 125 -13.89 -1.62 -1.70
C GLN A 125 -14.12 -2.05 -3.15
N ARG A 126 -13.16 -1.70 -4.02
CA ARG A 126 -13.17 -2.12 -5.42
C ARG A 126 -12.17 -3.24 -5.61
N GLU A 127 -12.53 -4.17 -6.48
CA GLU A 127 -11.65 -5.25 -6.92
C GLU A 127 -10.29 -4.71 -7.40
N ASP A 128 -9.22 -5.29 -6.90
CA ASP A 128 -7.81 -4.97 -7.22
C ASP A 128 -7.42 -3.49 -6.98
N VAL A 129 -8.16 -2.77 -6.13
CA VAL A 129 -7.84 -1.40 -5.73
C VAL A 129 -7.66 -1.34 -4.22
N SER A 130 -6.45 -1.09 -3.79
CA SER A 130 -6.12 -0.92 -2.37
C SER A 130 -6.69 0.38 -1.80
N TYR A 131 -6.89 0.38 -0.50
CA TYR A 131 -7.31 1.53 0.29
C TYR A 131 -6.31 1.77 1.42
N GLY A 132 -5.99 3.02 1.72
CA GLY A 132 -5.00 3.29 2.75
C GLY A 132 -4.84 4.74 3.12
N LEU A 133 -3.82 5.01 3.93
CA LEU A 133 -3.48 6.35 4.36
C LEU A 133 -2.86 7.12 3.19
N MET A 134 -3.35 8.33 2.96
CA MET A 134 -2.70 9.24 2.04
C MET A 134 -1.29 9.56 2.54
N GLN A 135 -0.28 9.15 1.81
CA GLN A 135 1.10 9.54 2.12
C GLN A 135 1.28 11.02 1.78
N THR A 136 1.28 11.87 2.80
CA THR A 136 1.64 13.29 2.67
C THR A 136 3.17 13.41 2.68
N GLY A 137 3.82 12.96 1.62
CA GLY A 137 5.21 13.31 1.35
C GLY A 137 5.32 14.73 0.82
N ASN A 138 6.51 15.32 0.87
CA ASN A 138 6.79 16.56 0.15
C ASN A 138 6.57 16.31 -1.35
N ARG A 139 5.42 16.75 -1.86
CA ARG A 139 5.12 16.66 -3.28
C ARG A 139 5.99 17.69 -4.01
N THR A 140 7.09 17.24 -4.58
CA THR A 140 7.88 18.06 -5.50
C THR A 140 7.23 17.94 -6.87
N THR A 141 6.54 18.98 -7.30
CA THR A 141 6.03 19.06 -8.67
C THR A 141 7.13 19.62 -9.55
N ARG A 142 7.65 18.82 -10.46
CA ARG A 142 8.53 19.28 -11.53
C ARG A 142 7.68 19.49 -12.78
N VAL A 143 7.59 20.72 -13.23
CA VAL A 143 6.96 21.01 -14.53
C VAL A 143 7.96 20.58 -15.60
N LEU A 144 7.65 19.53 -16.34
CA LEU A 144 8.48 19.03 -17.44
C LEU A 144 8.26 19.86 -18.70
N LEU A 145 7.03 20.34 -18.91
CA LEU A 145 6.65 21.23 -20.01
C LEU A 145 5.69 22.27 -19.44
N ALA A 146 6.04 23.55 -19.52
CA ALA A 146 5.16 24.63 -19.11
C ALA A 146 3.96 24.72 -20.07
N ARG A 147 2.81 25.18 -19.54
CA ARG A 147 1.57 25.28 -20.36
C ARG A 147 1.73 26.23 -21.56
N ASP A 148 2.62 27.19 -21.46
CA ASP A 148 2.96 28.21 -22.44
C ASP A 148 4.34 27.99 -23.09
N ALA A 149 4.89 26.78 -22.93
CA ALA A 149 6.15 26.43 -23.58
C ALA A 149 5.99 26.49 -25.09
N ALA A 150 6.97 27.09 -25.75
CA ALA A 150 7.03 27.05 -27.20
C ALA A 150 7.20 25.60 -27.68
N ALA A 151 6.40 25.22 -28.64
CA ALA A 151 6.50 23.92 -29.30
C ALA A 151 6.73 24.13 -30.80
N LYS A 152 7.57 23.30 -31.39
CA LYS A 152 7.70 23.20 -32.83
C LYS A 152 6.76 22.12 -33.33
N VAL A 153 6.15 22.35 -34.46
CA VAL A 153 5.25 21.40 -35.12
C VAL A 153 5.75 21.17 -36.54
N HIS A 154 6.07 19.95 -36.85
CA HIS A 154 6.35 19.54 -38.23
C HIS A 154 5.13 18.87 -38.83
N VAL A 155 4.65 19.40 -39.92
CA VAL A 155 3.56 18.80 -40.69
C VAL A 155 4.16 18.08 -41.90
N PRO A 156 4.12 16.75 -41.96
CA PRO A 156 4.69 15.99 -43.07
C PRO A 156 4.03 16.43 -44.40
N THR A 157 4.82 16.84 -45.36
CA THR A 157 4.35 17.33 -46.63
C THR A 157 4.98 16.63 -47.85
N THR A 158 6.00 15.82 -47.63
CA THR A 158 6.78 15.19 -48.69
C THR A 158 7.12 13.73 -48.39
N ASP A 159 7.52 12.97 -49.43
CA ASP A 159 8.01 11.59 -49.29
C ASP A 159 9.28 11.50 -48.42
N ALA A 160 10.04 12.60 -48.26
CA ALA A 160 11.20 12.65 -47.41
C ALA A 160 10.81 12.47 -45.93
N ASP A 161 9.63 12.93 -45.52
CA ASP A 161 9.11 12.76 -44.14
C ASP A 161 8.76 11.29 -43.87
N ALA A 162 8.45 10.49 -44.87
CA ALA A 162 8.16 9.07 -44.72
C ALA A 162 9.39 8.27 -44.28
N THR A 163 10.60 8.79 -44.50
CA THR A 163 11.85 8.16 -44.04
C THR A 163 12.19 8.44 -42.58
N LEU A 164 11.52 9.41 -41.96
CA LEU A 164 11.75 9.79 -40.59
C LEU A 164 11.36 8.67 -39.60
N GLY A 165 10.34 7.89 -39.94
CA GLY A 165 9.87 6.76 -39.14
C GLY A 165 9.62 7.18 -37.67
N THR A 166 10.27 6.53 -36.72
CA THR A 166 10.20 6.84 -35.29
C THR A 166 11.44 7.57 -34.76
N ALA A 167 12.37 7.98 -35.64
CA ALA A 167 13.62 8.62 -35.22
C ALA A 167 13.40 9.90 -34.39
N TRP A 168 12.32 10.61 -34.64
CA TRP A 168 11.91 11.81 -33.88
C TRP A 168 11.60 11.53 -32.39
N THR A 169 11.40 10.28 -32.00
CA THR A 169 11.17 9.88 -30.60
C THR A 169 12.45 9.56 -29.84
N GLU A 170 13.60 9.55 -30.52
CA GLU A 170 14.90 9.20 -29.94
C GLU A 170 15.63 10.44 -29.41
N ILE A 171 16.48 10.25 -28.43
CA ILE A 171 17.35 11.28 -27.89
C ILE A 171 18.80 10.94 -28.29
N PRO A 172 19.51 11.83 -28.94
CA PRO A 172 19.18 13.20 -29.35
C PRO A 172 18.59 13.26 -30.76
N PHE A 173 17.38 13.76 -30.89
CA PHE A 173 16.80 14.11 -32.21
C PHE A 173 17.02 15.59 -32.46
N ASP A 174 17.58 15.94 -33.65
CA ASP A 174 17.77 17.32 -34.06
C ASP A 174 16.51 17.85 -34.75
N ASP A 175 15.86 18.82 -34.12
CA ASP A 175 14.65 19.48 -34.57
C ASP A 175 14.87 20.94 -34.98
N GLU A 176 16.12 21.35 -35.24
CA GLU A 176 16.45 22.75 -35.54
C GLU A 176 15.73 23.25 -36.79
N ASP A 177 15.49 22.36 -37.75
CA ASP A 177 14.85 22.68 -39.03
C ASP A 177 13.31 22.55 -38.99
N TRP A 178 12.71 22.30 -37.85
CA TRP A 178 11.25 22.16 -37.69
C TRP A 178 10.59 23.51 -37.36
#